data_af05dfe3425b1570b0bbf502dbf9ac8f
#
_entry.id   af05dfe3425b1570b0bbf502dbf9ac8f
#
_cell.length_a   1.000
_cell.length_b   1.000
_cell.length_c   1.000
_cell.angle_alpha   90.00
_cell.angle_beta   90.00
_cell.angle_gamma   90.00
#
_symmetry.space_group_name_H-M   'P 1'
#
loop_
_entity.id
_entity.type
_entity.pdbx_description
1 polymer ?
#
loop_
_entity_poly.entity_id
_entity_poly.type
_entity_poly.pdbx_seq_one_letter_code
_entity_poly.pdbx_strand_id
1 'polypeptide(L)'
;MLQRLEVIDFLRGFSIFTIVLMHLLQSYPIPPFLMAASSFGGAGVHVFILCSGFGLYLSYLNKPLTYSQFLKRRFLKVYLPYIIIILVSALIPFYNTSSDKLLQILSHIFLFKMFFNDLENSFGGQMWFVSTIIQFYLIWPFLLKLFNKSIGVIYALLISMLWATIVAMLGKSDVRVWNSFFLQYLWEFVLGMYLAKCYKLNSEIVNLLNFKILVPV
;
A
#
# COMPACT_ATOMS: atom_id res chain seq x y z
N MET A 1 3.53 -4.04 26.80
CA MET A 1 3.40 -2.92 25.84
C MET A 1 4.04 -3.34 24.53
N LEU A 2 3.40 -3.09 23.38
CA LEU A 2 4.04 -3.24 22.08
C LEU A 2 5.14 -2.17 22.00
N GLN A 3 6.40 -2.60 21.91
CA GLN A 3 7.51 -1.68 21.67
C GLN A 3 7.26 -1.04 20.29
N ARG A 4 7.07 0.26 20.27
CA ARG A 4 6.88 1.03 19.03
C ARG A 4 8.22 1.07 18.30
N LEU A 5 8.22 0.65 17.04
CA LEU A 5 9.42 0.66 16.22
C LEU A 5 9.53 1.99 15.49
N GLU A 6 10.33 2.89 16.04
CA GLU A 6 10.54 4.25 15.50
C GLU A 6 10.97 4.24 14.02
N VAL A 7 11.82 3.28 13.62
CA VAL A 7 12.25 3.13 12.23
C VAL A 7 11.08 2.82 11.29
N ILE A 8 10.16 1.94 11.69
CA ILE A 8 8.99 1.61 10.85
C ILE A 8 8.03 2.80 10.75
N ASP A 9 7.85 3.54 11.86
CA ASP A 9 7.03 4.76 11.85
C ASP A 9 7.68 5.86 11.00
N PHE A 10 9.00 6.03 11.09
CA PHE A 10 9.77 6.94 10.24
C PHE A 10 9.64 6.56 8.75
N LEU A 11 9.89 5.29 8.39
CA LEU A 11 9.79 4.83 7.01
C LEU A 11 8.38 5.05 6.43
N ARG A 12 7.34 4.82 7.20
CA ARG A 12 5.95 5.10 6.78
C ARG A 12 5.72 6.60 6.57
N GLY A 13 6.15 7.42 7.53
CA GLY A 13 6.01 8.88 7.44
C GLY A 13 6.79 9.44 6.25
N PHE A 14 8.03 9.01 6.07
CA PHE A 14 8.87 9.40 4.94
C PHE A 14 8.26 8.94 3.61
N SER A 15 7.74 7.71 3.53
CA SER A 15 7.07 7.20 2.34
C SER A 15 5.86 8.06 1.95
N ILE A 16 5.00 8.40 2.92
CA ILE A 16 3.85 9.27 2.67
C ILE A 16 4.32 10.66 2.21
N PHE A 17 5.32 11.23 2.87
CA PHE A 17 5.88 12.52 2.50
C PHE A 17 6.38 12.53 1.06
N THR A 18 7.18 11.53 0.64
CA THR A 18 7.71 11.45 -0.74
C THR A 18 6.60 11.26 -1.78
N ILE A 19 5.56 10.47 -1.47
CA ILE A 19 4.40 10.28 -2.35
C ILE A 19 3.62 11.60 -2.51
N VAL A 20 3.34 12.30 -1.41
CA VAL A 20 2.63 13.58 -1.44
C VAL A 20 3.43 14.62 -2.20
N LEU A 21 4.75 14.71 -1.94
CA LEU A 21 5.65 15.63 -2.64
C LEU A 21 5.68 15.35 -4.14
N MET A 22 5.76 14.08 -4.55
CA MET A 22 5.70 13.68 -5.95
C MET A 22 4.42 14.19 -6.62
N HIS A 23 3.26 13.90 -6.04
CA HIS A 23 1.98 14.34 -6.62
C HIS A 23 1.82 15.86 -6.64
N LEU A 24 2.33 16.54 -5.62
CA LEU A 24 2.34 18.00 -5.57
C LEU A 24 3.20 18.57 -6.71
N LEU A 25 4.41 18.07 -6.88
CA LEU A 25 5.34 18.55 -7.92
C LEU A 25 4.82 18.25 -9.34
N GLN A 26 4.16 17.12 -9.55
CA GLN A 26 3.53 16.78 -10.83
C GLN A 26 2.38 17.73 -11.22
N SER A 27 1.82 18.47 -10.26
CA SER A 27 0.72 19.42 -10.50
C SER A 27 1.22 20.81 -10.96
N TYR A 28 2.53 21.03 -10.97
CA TYR A 28 3.13 22.31 -11.34
C TYR A 28 4.15 22.17 -12.47
N PRO A 29 4.33 23.19 -13.32
CA PRO A 29 5.41 23.22 -14.30
C PRO A 29 6.76 23.40 -13.58
N ILE A 30 7.51 22.32 -13.45
CA ILE A 30 8.84 22.30 -12.82
C ILE A 30 9.92 21.89 -13.84
N PRO A 31 11.18 22.26 -13.62
CA PRO A 31 12.29 21.83 -14.49
C PRO A 31 12.35 20.31 -14.65
N PRO A 32 12.73 19.79 -15.85
CA PRO A 32 12.73 18.36 -16.14
C PRO A 32 13.53 17.52 -15.15
N PHE A 33 14.66 18.01 -14.63
CA PHE A 33 15.48 17.29 -13.65
C PHE A 33 14.76 17.11 -12.31
N LEU A 34 13.97 18.10 -11.86
CA LEU A 34 13.14 17.99 -10.65
C LEU A 34 11.97 17.06 -10.88
N MET A 35 11.37 17.07 -12.09
CA MET A 35 10.33 16.12 -12.46
C MET A 35 10.87 14.68 -12.41
N ALA A 36 12.05 14.43 -12.98
CA ALA A 36 12.70 13.13 -12.91
C ALA A 36 13.02 12.72 -11.47
N ALA A 37 13.54 13.64 -10.65
CA ALA A 37 13.81 13.38 -9.23
C ALA A 37 12.51 13.10 -8.44
N SER A 38 11.43 13.83 -8.70
CA SER A 38 10.15 13.62 -8.02
C SER A 38 9.54 12.24 -8.31
N SER A 39 9.81 11.65 -9.49
CA SER A 39 9.30 10.33 -9.85
C SER A 39 9.78 9.22 -8.90
N PHE A 40 10.94 9.39 -8.25
CA PHE A 40 11.40 8.49 -7.18
C PHE A 40 10.46 8.46 -5.97
N GLY A 41 9.60 9.48 -5.78
CA GLY A 41 8.57 9.47 -4.76
C GLY A 41 7.61 8.27 -4.88
N GLY A 42 7.45 7.71 -6.09
CA GLY A 42 6.70 6.49 -6.32
C GLY A 42 7.27 5.28 -5.57
N ALA A 43 8.58 5.22 -5.31
CA ALA A 43 9.21 4.19 -4.50
C ALA A 43 8.66 4.16 -3.05
N GLY A 44 8.14 5.28 -2.56
CA GLY A 44 7.47 5.35 -1.25
C GLY A 44 6.30 4.37 -1.12
N VAL A 45 5.58 4.08 -2.22
CA VAL A 45 4.49 3.09 -2.20
C VAL A 45 5.02 1.70 -1.84
N HIS A 46 6.12 1.28 -2.45
CA HIS A 46 6.76 -0.01 -2.22
C HIS A 46 7.20 -0.16 -0.76
N VAL A 47 7.88 0.85 -0.23
CA VAL A 47 8.29 0.89 1.19
C VAL A 47 7.07 0.86 2.11
N PHE A 48 6.01 1.58 1.78
CA PHE A 48 4.79 1.60 2.59
C PHE A 48 4.08 0.23 2.61
N ILE A 49 4.03 -0.48 1.48
CA ILE A 49 3.45 -1.82 1.38
C ILE A 49 4.27 -2.82 2.21
N LEU A 50 5.61 -2.78 2.11
CA LEU A 50 6.49 -3.59 2.93
C LEU A 50 6.28 -3.33 4.43
N CYS A 51 6.28 -2.06 4.85
CA CYS A 51 5.99 -1.66 6.23
C CYS A 51 4.58 -2.06 6.68
N SER A 52 3.62 -2.13 5.76
CA SER A 52 2.26 -2.60 6.07
C SER A 52 2.24 -4.09 6.37
N GLY A 53 2.89 -4.91 5.54
CA GLY A 53 3.08 -6.34 5.78
C GLY A 53 3.78 -6.61 7.11
N PHE A 54 4.87 -5.89 7.38
CA PHE A 54 5.62 -5.95 8.63
C PHE A 54 4.72 -5.67 9.85
N GLY A 55 4.06 -4.52 9.86
CA GLY A 55 3.27 -4.08 11.03
C GLY A 55 2.03 -4.94 11.26
N LEU A 56 1.39 -5.45 10.19
CA LEU A 56 0.24 -6.33 10.29
C LEU A 56 0.65 -7.68 10.89
N TYR A 57 1.73 -8.27 10.40
CA TYR A 57 2.19 -9.56 10.86
C TYR A 57 2.76 -9.48 12.29
N LEU A 58 3.51 -8.44 12.63
CA LEU A 58 3.97 -8.20 14.00
C LEU A 58 2.78 -8.05 14.97
N SER A 59 1.74 -7.32 14.57
CA SER A 59 0.51 -7.20 15.36
C SER A 59 -0.18 -8.55 15.55
N TYR A 60 -0.23 -9.38 14.52
CA TYR A 60 -0.78 -10.73 14.57
C TYR A 60 0.02 -11.64 15.52
N LEU A 61 1.35 -11.63 15.43
CA LEU A 61 2.22 -12.42 16.33
C LEU A 61 2.08 -12.04 17.81
N ASN A 62 1.77 -10.77 18.09
CA ASN A 62 1.60 -10.30 19.47
C ASN A 62 0.18 -10.49 20.02
N LYS A 63 -0.84 -10.33 19.18
CA LYS A 63 -2.25 -10.50 19.56
C LYS A 63 -3.05 -10.96 18.34
N PRO A 64 -3.16 -12.27 18.12
CA PRO A 64 -3.98 -12.81 17.06
C PRO A 64 -5.43 -12.35 17.20
N LEU A 65 -6.03 -11.94 16.10
CA LEU A 65 -7.44 -11.55 16.00
C LEU A 65 -8.16 -12.54 15.11
N THR A 66 -9.45 -12.74 15.36
CA THR A 66 -10.31 -13.40 14.39
C THR A 66 -10.37 -12.56 13.11
N TYR A 67 -10.62 -13.18 11.98
CA TYR A 67 -10.64 -12.47 10.69
C TYR A 67 -11.68 -11.33 10.68
N SER A 68 -12.85 -11.56 11.26
CA SER A 68 -13.87 -10.51 11.38
C SER A 68 -13.42 -9.32 12.22
N GLN A 69 -12.77 -9.57 13.37
CA GLN A 69 -12.22 -8.50 14.22
C GLN A 69 -11.09 -7.74 13.49
N PHE A 70 -10.25 -8.45 12.73
CA PHE A 70 -9.21 -7.86 11.91
C PHE A 70 -9.83 -6.93 10.85
N LEU A 71 -10.78 -7.43 10.05
CA LEU A 71 -11.43 -6.62 9.00
C LEU A 71 -12.12 -5.39 9.59
N LYS A 72 -12.90 -5.55 10.68
CA LYS A 72 -13.57 -4.41 11.35
C LYS A 72 -12.57 -3.31 11.74
N ARG A 73 -11.43 -3.70 12.34
CA ARG A 73 -10.39 -2.72 12.73
C ARG A 73 -9.76 -2.04 11.52
N ARG A 74 -9.49 -2.77 10.43
CA ARG A 74 -8.89 -2.21 9.21
C ARG A 74 -9.88 -1.33 8.46
N PHE A 75 -11.13 -1.75 8.38
CA PHE A 75 -12.20 -0.97 7.81
C PHE A 75 -12.35 0.40 8.50
N LEU A 76 -12.44 0.42 9.82
CA LEU A 76 -12.55 1.67 10.57
C LEU A 76 -11.32 2.59 10.44
N LYS A 77 -10.11 2.01 10.31
CA LYS A 77 -8.87 2.79 10.24
C LYS A 77 -8.51 3.30 8.85
N VAL A 78 -8.91 2.61 7.80
CA VAL A 78 -8.49 2.90 6.43
C VAL A 78 -9.68 3.28 5.55
N TYR A 79 -10.69 2.44 5.50
CA TYR A 79 -11.81 2.64 4.59
C TYR A 79 -12.72 3.80 5.02
N LEU A 80 -13.03 3.93 6.30
CA LEU A 80 -13.91 4.99 6.78
C LEU A 80 -13.31 6.41 6.53
N PRO A 81 -12.05 6.70 6.91
CA PRO A 81 -11.42 7.97 6.54
C PRO A 81 -11.37 8.19 5.02
N TYR A 82 -11.08 7.14 4.25
CA TYR A 82 -11.08 7.21 2.80
C TYR A 82 -12.44 7.65 2.22
N ILE A 83 -13.55 7.02 2.65
CA ILE A 83 -14.88 7.39 2.17
C ILE A 83 -15.26 8.82 2.57
N ILE A 84 -14.88 9.26 3.77
CA ILE A 84 -15.09 10.64 4.19
C ILE A 84 -14.39 11.61 3.23
N ILE A 85 -13.13 11.33 2.87
CA ILE A 85 -12.38 12.15 1.91
C ILE A 85 -13.08 12.15 0.55
N ILE A 86 -13.53 11.01 0.04
CA ILE A 86 -14.25 10.93 -1.23
C ILE A 86 -15.54 11.78 -1.21
N LEU A 87 -16.33 11.66 -0.15
CA LEU A 87 -17.58 12.43 -0.02
C LEU A 87 -17.32 13.93 0.07
N VAL A 88 -16.29 14.36 0.80
CA VAL A 88 -15.87 15.77 0.86
C VAL A 88 -15.37 16.23 -0.51
N SER A 89 -14.52 15.44 -1.19
CA SER A 89 -14.03 15.76 -2.54
C SER A 89 -15.15 15.86 -3.57
N ALA A 90 -16.22 15.07 -3.41
CA ALA A 90 -17.39 15.13 -4.27
C ALA A 90 -18.16 16.46 -4.17
N LEU A 91 -17.95 17.25 -3.11
CA LEU A 91 -18.53 18.59 -2.97
C LEU A 91 -17.71 19.66 -3.70
N ILE A 92 -16.46 19.35 -4.08
CA ILE A 92 -15.54 20.30 -4.73
C ILE A 92 -15.76 20.25 -6.25
N PRO A 93 -16.13 21.34 -6.92
CA PRO A 93 -16.42 21.35 -8.37
C PRO A 93 -15.25 20.88 -9.24
N PHE A 94 -14.02 21.12 -8.82
CA PHE A 94 -12.80 20.76 -9.56
C PHE A 94 -12.68 19.25 -9.85
N TYR A 95 -13.22 18.40 -8.96
CA TYR A 95 -13.18 16.94 -9.13
C TYR A 95 -14.36 16.37 -9.92
N ASN A 96 -15.27 17.22 -10.41
CA ASN A 96 -16.44 16.82 -11.18
C ASN A 96 -16.12 16.79 -12.68
N THR A 97 -15.30 15.85 -13.11
CA THR A 97 -14.80 15.78 -14.49
C THR A 97 -15.64 14.91 -15.44
N SER A 98 -16.65 14.20 -14.95
CA SER A 98 -17.50 13.33 -15.77
C SER A 98 -18.99 13.53 -15.53
N SER A 99 -19.77 13.16 -16.54
CA SER A 99 -21.23 13.23 -16.56
C SER A 99 -21.92 12.34 -15.53
N ASP A 100 -21.23 11.34 -14.98
CA ASP A 100 -21.84 10.39 -14.02
C ASP A 100 -21.09 10.39 -12.67
N LYS A 101 -21.33 11.47 -11.91
CA LYS A 101 -20.79 11.64 -10.55
C LYS A 101 -21.22 10.52 -9.60
N LEU A 102 -22.44 10.02 -9.74
CA LEU A 102 -22.95 8.96 -8.88
C LEU A 102 -22.15 7.66 -9.09
N LEU A 103 -21.91 7.28 -10.35
CA LEU A 103 -21.11 6.11 -10.67
C LEU A 103 -19.69 6.21 -10.11
N GLN A 104 -19.08 7.42 -10.19
CA GLN A 104 -17.76 7.66 -9.60
C GLN A 104 -17.79 7.45 -8.08
N ILE A 105 -18.73 8.05 -7.36
CA ILE A 105 -18.87 7.86 -5.90
C ILE A 105 -19.09 6.40 -5.56
N LEU A 106 -20.00 5.72 -6.25
CA LEU A 106 -20.27 4.29 -6.04
C LEU A 106 -19.04 3.43 -6.31
N SER A 107 -18.23 3.79 -7.33
CA SER A 107 -17.00 3.06 -7.64
C SER A 107 -15.97 3.10 -6.50
N HIS A 108 -15.93 4.20 -5.74
CA HIS A 108 -15.10 4.32 -4.55
C HIS A 108 -15.72 3.61 -3.33
N ILE A 109 -17.03 3.72 -3.13
CA ILE A 109 -17.72 3.05 -2.03
C ILE A 109 -17.57 1.53 -2.15
N PHE A 110 -17.78 0.99 -3.34
CA PHE A 110 -17.69 -0.46 -3.59
C PHE A 110 -16.30 -0.92 -4.04
N LEU A 111 -15.30 0.00 -4.08
CA LEU A 111 -13.91 -0.26 -4.40
C LEU A 111 -13.65 -0.87 -5.79
N PHE A 112 -14.57 -0.67 -6.74
CA PHE A 112 -14.42 -1.21 -8.09
C PHE A 112 -13.79 -0.22 -9.08
N LYS A 113 -13.49 1.02 -8.68
CA LYS A 113 -12.89 2.03 -9.57
C LYS A 113 -11.63 1.52 -10.29
N MET A 114 -10.83 0.72 -9.60
CA MET A 114 -9.56 0.20 -10.14
C MET A 114 -9.70 -1.00 -11.08
N PHE A 115 -10.92 -1.38 -11.41
CA PHE A 115 -11.21 -2.40 -12.43
C PHE A 115 -11.70 -1.80 -13.75
N PHE A 116 -11.86 -0.46 -13.82
CA PHE A 116 -12.35 0.27 -14.99
C PHE A 116 -11.47 1.46 -15.30
N ASN A 117 -10.90 1.53 -16.52
CA ASN A 117 -10.01 2.60 -16.94
C ASN A 117 -10.66 3.99 -16.87
N ASP A 118 -11.95 4.08 -17.23
CA ASP A 118 -12.69 5.35 -17.24
C ASP A 118 -12.90 5.93 -15.84
N LEU A 119 -12.76 5.12 -14.80
CA LEU A 119 -12.95 5.51 -13.41
C LEU A 119 -11.63 5.72 -12.65
N GLU A 120 -10.48 5.30 -13.22
CA GLU A 120 -9.19 5.28 -12.51
C GLU A 120 -8.76 6.65 -11.95
N ASN A 121 -9.12 7.73 -12.66
CA ASN A 121 -8.76 9.11 -12.27
C ASN A 121 -9.85 9.81 -11.43
N SER A 122 -10.99 9.17 -11.17
CA SER A 122 -12.07 9.76 -10.38
C SER A 122 -11.58 10.15 -8.99
N PHE A 123 -11.88 11.38 -8.54
CA PHE A 123 -11.45 11.97 -7.26
C PHE A 123 -9.94 11.85 -6.97
N GLY A 124 -9.13 11.74 -8.03
CA GLY A 124 -7.68 11.66 -7.99
C GLY A 124 -7.13 10.26 -8.23
N GLY A 125 -6.16 10.19 -9.15
CA GLY A 125 -5.52 8.93 -9.56
C GLY A 125 -4.83 8.21 -8.40
N GLN A 126 -4.29 8.93 -7.42
CA GLN A 126 -3.58 8.39 -6.25
C GLN A 126 -4.45 7.49 -5.35
N MET A 127 -5.77 7.54 -5.46
CA MET A 127 -6.69 6.73 -4.65
C MET A 127 -6.65 5.22 -4.96
N TRP A 128 -5.94 4.81 -6.02
CA TRP A 128 -5.71 3.41 -6.35
C TRP A 128 -5.10 2.61 -5.20
N PHE A 129 -4.20 3.24 -4.44
CA PHE A 129 -3.46 2.61 -3.35
C PHE A 129 -4.38 2.04 -2.27
N VAL A 130 -5.49 2.73 -1.97
CA VAL A 130 -6.46 2.25 -0.96
C VAL A 130 -7.11 0.94 -1.42
N SER A 131 -7.48 0.82 -2.70
CA SER A 131 -7.98 -0.44 -3.27
C SER A 131 -6.97 -1.58 -3.12
N THR A 132 -5.70 -1.33 -3.42
CA THR A 132 -4.64 -2.33 -3.29
C THR A 132 -4.46 -2.80 -1.84
N ILE A 133 -4.43 -1.87 -0.88
CA ILE A 133 -4.25 -2.23 0.53
C ILE A 133 -5.46 -3.01 1.07
N ILE A 134 -6.67 -2.69 0.62
CA ILE A 134 -7.87 -3.44 1.02
C ILE A 134 -7.86 -4.86 0.43
N GLN A 135 -7.37 -5.05 -0.79
CA GLN A 135 -7.18 -6.39 -1.36
C GLN A 135 -6.29 -7.26 -0.44
N PHE A 136 -5.18 -6.72 0.10
CA PHE A 136 -4.36 -7.42 1.07
C PHE A 136 -5.12 -7.77 2.36
N TYR A 137 -6.00 -6.91 2.84
CA TYR A 137 -6.81 -7.22 4.01
C TYR A 137 -7.81 -8.34 3.75
N LEU A 138 -8.42 -8.37 2.57
CA LEU A 138 -9.36 -9.42 2.19
C LEU A 138 -8.69 -10.80 2.07
N ILE A 139 -7.47 -10.85 1.53
CA ILE A 139 -6.73 -12.09 1.37
C ILE A 139 -5.88 -12.46 2.59
N TRP A 140 -5.95 -11.70 3.70
CA TRP A 140 -5.14 -11.88 4.89
C TRP A 140 -5.07 -13.32 5.42
N PRO A 141 -6.20 -14.08 5.55
CA PRO A 141 -6.14 -15.48 6.00
C PRO A 141 -5.35 -16.38 5.05
N PHE A 142 -5.43 -16.11 3.75
CA PHE A 142 -4.67 -16.83 2.74
C PHE A 142 -3.17 -16.52 2.85
N LEU A 143 -2.82 -15.25 3.06
CA LEU A 143 -1.42 -14.84 3.27
C LEU A 143 -0.81 -15.51 4.49
N LEU A 144 -1.55 -15.63 5.60
CA LEU A 144 -1.09 -16.36 6.77
C LEU A 144 -0.81 -17.83 6.46
N LYS A 145 -1.66 -18.50 5.69
CA LYS A 145 -1.45 -19.89 5.26
C LYS A 145 -0.25 -20.04 4.32
N LEU A 146 -0.10 -19.14 3.36
CA LEU A 146 1.03 -19.10 2.43
C LEU A 146 2.35 -18.93 3.20
N PHE A 147 2.36 -17.99 4.14
CA PHE A 147 3.55 -17.63 4.90
C PHE A 147 3.91 -18.65 5.99
N ASN A 148 2.98 -19.49 6.42
CA ASN A 148 3.26 -20.57 7.38
C ASN A 148 4.28 -21.60 6.83
N LYS A 149 4.42 -21.67 5.50
CA LYS A 149 5.46 -22.48 4.84
C LYS A 149 6.77 -21.68 4.80
N SER A 150 7.89 -22.32 5.07
CA SER A 150 9.23 -21.70 5.03
C SER A 150 9.57 -21.06 3.67
N ILE A 151 8.99 -21.57 2.59
CA ILE A 151 9.18 -21.13 1.20
C ILE A 151 8.17 -20.04 0.77
N GLY A 152 7.33 -19.54 1.69
CA GLY A 152 6.25 -18.61 1.36
C GLY A 152 6.69 -17.30 0.70
N VAL A 153 7.87 -16.78 1.08
CA VAL A 153 8.45 -15.56 0.45
C VAL A 153 8.81 -15.83 -1.00
N ILE A 154 9.38 -17.00 -1.30
CA ILE A 154 9.75 -17.39 -2.67
C ILE A 154 8.49 -17.54 -3.53
N TYR A 155 7.44 -18.17 -3.03
CA TYR A 155 6.17 -18.26 -3.75
C TYR A 155 5.56 -16.88 -4.01
N ALA A 156 5.59 -15.97 -3.04
CA ALA A 156 5.10 -14.61 -3.24
C ALA A 156 5.89 -13.87 -4.33
N LEU A 157 7.22 -14.02 -4.36
CA LEU A 157 8.08 -13.45 -5.39
C LEU A 157 7.74 -14.03 -6.77
N LEU A 158 7.66 -15.35 -6.89
CA LEU A 158 7.34 -16.02 -8.15
C LEU A 158 5.95 -15.63 -8.68
N ILE A 159 4.95 -15.52 -7.81
CA ILE A 159 3.60 -15.07 -8.18
C ILE A 159 3.64 -13.62 -8.68
N SER A 160 4.36 -12.72 -7.99
CA SER A 160 4.49 -11.32 -8.43
C SER A 160 5.22 -11.20 -9.77
N MET A 161 6.30 -11.96 -9.97
CA MET A 161 7.04 -12.00 -11.25
C MET A 161 6.15 -12.54 -12.37
N LEU A 162 5.41 -13.62 -12.13
CA LEU A 162 4.48 -14.18 -13.11
C LEU A 162 3.41 -13.15 -13.48
N TRP A 163 2.82 -12.46 -12.49
CA TRP A 163 1.85 -11.39 -12.74
C TRP A 163 2.44 -10.28 -13.60
N ALA A 164 3.62 -9.75 -13.25
CA ALA A 164 4.29 -8.70 -13.99
C ALA A 164 4.59 -9.13 -15.45
N THR A 165 5.02 -10.39 -15.65
CA THR A 165 5.25 -10.97 -16.97
C THR A 165 3.96 -11.03 -17.79
N ILE A 166 2.87 -11.51 -17.20
CA ILE A 166 1.55 -11.55 -17.88
C ILE A 166 1.12 -10.15 -18.30
N VAL A 167 1.22 -9.16 -17.39
CA VAL A 167 0.86 -7.76 -17.68
C VAL A 167 1.70 -7.19 -18.81
N ALA A 168 3.00 -7.46 -18.82
CA ALA A 168 3.92 -7.04 -19.89
C ALA A 168 3.57 -7.70 -21.23
N MET A 169 3.33 -9.02 -21.25
CA MET A 169 2.96 -9.75 -22.46
C MET A 169 1.63 -9.29 -23.06
N LEU A 170 0.71 -8.83 -22.23
CA LEU A 170 -0.57 -8.25 -22.68
C LEU A 170 -0.43 -6.79 -23.14
N GLY A 171 0.76 -6.18 -23.06
CA GLY A 171 0.98 -4.77 -23.39
C GLY A 171 0.22 -3.80 -22.46
N LYS A 172 0.02 -4.19 -21.20
CA LYS A 172 -0.76 -3.44 -20.21
C LYS A 172 0.10 -2.83 -19.08
N SER A 173 1.41 -2.78 -19.27
CA SER A 173 2.36 -2.28 -18.27
C SER A 173 2.11 -0.84 -17.85
N ASP A 174 1.55 0.00 -18.73
CA ASP A 174 1.24 1.40 -18.44
C ASP A 174 -0.20 1.60 -17.92
N VAL A 175 -0.99 0.54 -17.89
CA VAL A 175 -2.40 0.62 -17.49
C VAL A 175 -2.52 0.44 -15.97
N ARG A 176 -2.98 1.49 -15.28
CA ARG A 176 -3.09 1.52 -13.81
C ARG A 176 -3.93 0.39 -13.23
N VAL A 177 -5.01 0.02 -13.90
CA VAL A 177 -5.90 -1.09 -13.50
C VAL A 177 -5.13 -2.39 -13.26
N TRP A 178 -4.16 -2.71 -14.13
CA TRP A 178 -3.33 -3.91 -14.01
C TRP A 178 -2.22 -3.76 -12.98
N ASN A 179 -1.62 -2.56 -12.89
CA ASN A 179 -0.49 -2.28 -12.01
C ASN A 179 -0.89 -2.02 -10.55
N SER A 180 -2.17 -1.76 -10.26
CA SER A 180 -2.65 -1.58 -8.87
C SER A 180 -3.22 -2.85 -8.26
N PHE A 181 -3.19 -3.97 -8.98
CA PHE A 181 -3.62 -5.25 -8.43
C PHE A 181 -2.61 -5.77 -7.39
N PHE A 182 -3.12 -6.33 -6.29
CA PHE A 182 -2.26 -6.74 -5.16
C PHE A 182 -1.14 -7.72 -5.52
N LEU A 183 -1.30 -8.52 -6.59
CA LEU A 183 -0.28 -9.46 -7.05
C LEU A 183 1.03 -8.76 -7.45
N GLN A 184 0.95 -7.50 -7.96
CA GLN A 184 2.13 -6.70 -8.28
C GLN A 184 3.03 -6.48 -7.06
N TYR A 185 2.43 -6.32 -5.88
CA TYR A 185 3.08 -5.93 -4.63
C TYR A 185 3.14 -7.07 -3.60
N LEU A 186 2.72 -8.28 -3.98
CA LEU A 186 2.59 -9.41 -3.05
C LEU A 186 3.93 -9.77 -2.39
N TRP A 187 5.01 -9.76 -3.16
CA TRP A 187 6.35 -10.09 -2.67
C TRP A 187 6.84 -9.10 -1.61
N GLU A 188 6.58 -7.80 -1.77
CA GLU A 188 6.96 -6.75 -0.81
C GLU A 188 6.20 -6.93 0.51
N PHE A 189 4.89 -7.15 0.40
CA PHE A 189 4.05 -7.34 1.58
C PHE A 189 4.48 -8.58 2.37
N VAL A 190 4.72 -9.71 1.68
CA VAL A 190 5.17 -10.97 2.32
C VAL A 190 6.61 -10.87 2.81
N LEU A 191 7.49 -10.13 2.13
CA LEU A 191 8.83 -9.80 2.64
C LEU A 191 8.73 -9.02 3.96
N GLY A 192 7.84 -8.04 4.04
CA GLY A 192 7.55 -7.33 5.29
C GLY A 192 7.10 -8.26 6.41
N MET A 193 6.22 -9.23 6.11
CA MET A 193 5.81 -10.26 7.08
C MET A 193 7.01 -11.10 7.55
N TYR A 194 7.91 -11.47 6.62
CA TYR A 194 9.11 -12.23 6.94
C TYR A 194 10.05 -11.45 7.87
N LEU A 195 10.30 -10.19 7.56
CA LEU A 195 11.12 -9.33 8.41
C LEU A 195 10.52 -9.17 9.82
N ALA A 196 9.19 -9.09 9.95
CA ALA A 196 8.52 -9.06 11.25
C ALA A 196 8.69 -10.38 12.02
N LYS A 197 8.69 -11.52 11.34
CA LYS A 197 9.01 -12.82 11.96
C LYS A 197 10.44 -12.87 12.46
N CYS A 198 11.41 -12.48 11.62
CA CYS A 198 12.81 -12.41 12.00
C CYS A 198 13.03 -11.46 13.18
N TYR A 199 12.42 -10.28 13.14
CA TYR A 199 12.45 -9.32 14.26
C TYR A 199 11.95 -9.93 15.57
N LYS A 200 10.87 -10.70 15.52
CA LYS A 200 10.30 -11.33 16.74
C LYS A 200 11.15 -12.45 17.29
N LEU A 201 11.87 -13.18 16.41
CA LEU A 201 12.66 -14.35 16.77
C LEU A 201 14.12 -14.02 17.15
N ASN A 202 14.67 -12.93 16.65
CA ASN A 202 16.08 -12.60 16.78
C ASN A 202 16.29 -11.21 17.42
N SER A 203 16.82 -11.21 18.67
CA SER A 203 17.07 -9.98 19.43
C SER A 203 18.14 -9.08 18.80
N GLU A 204 19.06 -9.60 17.98
CA GLU A 204 20.09 -8.78 17.33
C GLU A 204 19.51 -7.88 16.24
N ILE A 205 18.51 -8.34 15.49
CA ILE A 205 17.79 -7.49 14.52
C ILE A 205 17.03 -6.35 15.22
N VAL A 206 16.62 -6.55 16.47
CA VAL A 206 16.00 -5.51 17.30
C VAL A 206 16.93 -4.30 17.45
N ASN A 207 18.22 -4.55 17.66
CA ASN A 207 19.21 -3.48 17.84
C ASN A 207 19.45 -2.70 16.55
N LEU A 208 19.45 -3.37 15.39
CA LEU A 208 19.61 -2.71 14.08
C LEU A 208 18.39 -1.84 13.68
N LEU A 209 17.21 -2.16 14.21
CA LEU A 209 15.98 -1.41 13.92
C LEU A 209 15.69 -0.31 14.96
N ASN A 210 16.52 -0.15 15.99
CA ASN A 210 16.42 0.94 16.96
C ASN A 210 17.19 2.16 16.45
N PHE A 211 16.50 3.26 16.27
CA PHE A 211 17.03 4.53 15.73
C PHE A 211 18.15 5.16 16.58
N LYS A 212 18.31 4.71 17.81
CA LYS A 212 19.40 5.18 18.70
C LYS A 212 20.82 4.85 18.18
N ILE A 213 20.91 3.91 17.21
CA ILE A 213 22.20 3.57 16.58
C ILE A 213 22.48 4.48 15.38
N LEU A 214 21.46 5.15 14.83
CA LEU A 214 21.58 5.98 13.62
C LEU A 214 21.78 7.48 13.89
N VAL A 215 21.61 7.92 15.12
CA VAL A 215 21.89 9.30 15.56
C VAL A 215 22.89 9.25 16.69
N PRO A 216 24.20 9.45 16.44
CA PRO A 216 25.15 9.69 17.51
C PRO A 216 24.79 11.00 18.19
N VAL A 217 24.57 10.95 19.52
CA VAL A 217 24.44 12.11 20.38
C VAL A 217 25.76 12.82 20.48
#